data_567496d5fe41cd3ca033469ac2570637
#
_entry.id   567496d5fe41cd3ca033469ac2570637
#
_cell.length_a   1.000
_cell.length_b   1.000
_cell.length_c   1.000
_cell.angle_alpha   90.00
_cell.angle_beta   90.00
_cell.angle_gamma   90.00
#
_symmetry.space_group_name_H-M   'P 1'
#
loop_
_entity.id
_entity.type
_entity.pdbx_description
1 polymer ?
#
loop_
_entity_poly.entity_id
_entity_poly.type
_entity_poly.pdbx_seq_one_letter_code
_entity_poly.pdbx_strand_id
1 'polypeptide(L)'
;NFDNVESKEQNLSNLSPIFIIGLPRSGSTLIETMISNAKHNVISLGETSIFNTEIINLIKDQIFKENFNLENELLDIDIKKLKQNVLHRYEDYFSKDEKNLFFVDKSLENFFNIEIILKIFPNAKFINCKRNYNDNAIAIYQSMLPDLPWTHIMSDILLYIDSYIKILSFYEKKLQKNIFSIDLSNLTFDQKKYSKEIYNFCGLSWSSDILKFDKKKNMLIKTLSNNQVRKNIFSYDKNKYRMYDQLLSSFKDKYTWLN
;
A
#
# COMPACT_ATOMS: atom_id res chain seq x y z
N ASN A 1 -30.16 -17.97 11.27
CA ASN A 1 -29.61 -17.71 9.92
C ASN A 1 -28.11 -18.03 9.84
N PHE A 2 -27.72 -19.19 10.37
CA PHE A 2 -26.34 -19.69 10.32
C PHE A 2 -25.91 -20.04 8.89
N ASP A 3 -26.82 -20.56 8.06
CA ASP A 3 -26.54 -20.94 6.66
C ASP A 3 -26.12 -19.74 5.76
N ASN A 4 -26.54 -18.53 6.09
CA ASN A 4 -26.15 -17.31 5.37
C ASN A 4 -24.72 -16.82 5.75
N VAL A 5 -24.21 -17.20 6.91
CA VAL A 5 -22.86 -16.81 7.36
C VAL A 5 -21.83 -17.76 6.75
N GLU A 6 -22.08 -19.07 6.74
CA GLU A 6 -21.17 -20.06 6.15
C GLU A 6 -21.06 -19.92 4.62
N SER A 7 -22.17 -19.61 3.92
CA SER A 7 -22.13 -19.36 2.48
C SER A 7 -21.38 -18.04 2.11
N LYS A 8 -21.43 -17.05 2.99
CA LYS A 8 -20.67 -15.80 2.84
C LYS A 8 -19.17 -16.00 3.12
N GLU A 9 -18.81 -16.77 4.15
CA GLU A 9 -17.42 -17.10 4.43
C GLU A 9 -16.76 -17.91 3.30
N GLN A 10 -17.49 -18.81 2.64
CA GLN A 10 -17.01 -19.57 1.48
C GLN A 10 -16.77 -18.68 0.24
N ASN A 11 -17.59 -17.66 0.00
CA ASN A 11 -17.36 -16.71 -1.11
C ASN A 11 -16.12 -15.85 -0.89
N LEU A 12 -15.76 -15.55 0.35
CA LEU A 12 -14.62 -14.71 0.71
C LEU A 12 -13.30 -15.48 0.76
N SER A 13 -13.33 -16.82 0.85
CA SER A 13 -12.12 -17.67 0.74
C SER A 13 -11.48 -17.62 -0.66
N ASN A 14 -12.23 -17.14 -1.66
CA ASN A 14 -11.78 -17.00 -3.04
C ASN A 14 -11.21 -15.61 -3.37
N LEU A 15 -11.10 -14.70 -2.38
CA LEU A 15 -10.50 -13.41 -2.56
C LEU A 15 -8.97 -13.52 -2.64
N SER A 16 -8.39 -12.86 -3.62
CA SER A 16 -6.95 -12.74 -3.82
C SER A 16 -6.52 -11.27 -3.64
N PRO A 17 -6.36 -10.80 -2.38
CA PRO A 17 -6.03 -9.43 -2.10
C PRO A 17 -4.58 -9.10 -2.45
N ILE A 18 -4.39 -7.96 -3.10
CA ILE A 18 -3.11 -7.35 -3.40
C ILE A 18 -3.07 -6.01 -2.67
N PHE A 19 -2.19 -5.89 -1.70
CA PHE A 19 -1.98 -4.65 -0.96
C PHE A 19 -0.79 -3.90 -1.53
N ILE A 20 -0.99 -2.66 -1.94
CA ILE A 20 0.11 -1.76 -2.30
C ILE A 20 0.46 -0.95 -1.08
N ILE A 21 1.67 -1.14 -0.57
CA ILE A 21 2.20 -0.51 0.63
C ILE A 21 3.43 0.33 0.33
N GLY A 22 3.80 1.21 1.24
CA GLY A 22 4.97 2.06 1.07
C GLY A 22 4.77 3.47 1.59
N LEU A 23 5.66 4.35 1.16
CA LEU A 23 5.58 5.77 1.50
C LEU A 23 4.77 6.54 0.45
N PRO A 24 4.11 7.65 0.80
CA PRO A 24 3.56 8.56 -0.19
C PRO A 24 4.62 8.99 -1.21
N ARG A 25 4.23 9.23 -2.46
CA ARG A 25 5.14 9.68 -3.55
C ARG A 25 6.20 8.65 -3.97
N SER A 26 6.04 7.38 -3.63
CA SER A 26 6.95 6.27 -4.02
C SER A 26 6.60 5.60 -5.36
N GLY A 27 5.56 6.06 -6.07
CA GLY A 27 5.13 5.47 -7.35
C GLY A 27 4.00 4.46 -7.23
N SER A 28 3.35 4.36 -6.08
CA SER A 28 2.25 3.43 -5.81
C SER A 28 1.08 3.53 -6.80
N THR A 29 0.73 4.74 -7.25
CA THR A 29 -0.32 4.97 -8.25
C THR A 29 0.03 4.36 -9.62
N LEU A 30 1.31 4.38 -10.01
CA LEU A 30 1.77 3.74 -11.23
C LEU A 30 1.57 2.21 -11.16
N ILE A 31 1.94 1.60 -10.04
CA ILE A 31 1.78 0.16 -9.81
C ILE A 31 0.31 -0.22 -9.76
N GLU A 32 -0.52 0.53 -9.04
CA GLU A 32 -1.97 0.35 -9.02
C GLU A 32 -2.57 0.36 -10.42
N THR A 33 -2.18 1.35 -11.25
CA THR A 33 -2.65 1.46 -12.62
C THR A 33 -2.21 0.26 -13.47
N MET A 34 -0.96 -0.18 -13.34
CA MET A 34 -0.47 -1.37 -14.04
C MET A 34 -1.28 -2.61 -13.68
N ILE A 35 -1.51 -2.86 -12.39
CA ILE A 35 -2.24 -4.05 -11.92
C ILE A 35 -3.70 -4.00 -12.34
N SER A 36 -4.34 -2.84 -12.26
CA SER A 36 -5.74 -2.65 -12.67
C SER A 36 -5.96 -2.81 -14.19
N ASN A 37 -4.88 -2.74 -14.98
CA ASN A 37 -4.92 -3.03 -16.42
C ASN A 37 -4.80 -4.53 -16.75
N ALA A 38 -4.74 -5.41 -15.74
CA ALA A 38 -4.71 -6.85 -15.95
C ALA A 38 -5.93 -7.32 -16.75
N LYS A 39 -5.73 -8.40 -17.53
CA LYS A 39 -6.85 -9.06 -18.25
C LYS A 39 -7.82 -9.77 -17.31
N HIS A 40 -7.36 -10.12 -16.11
CA HIS A 40 -8.22 -10.63 -15.04
C HIS A 40 -9.13 -9.51 -14.53
N ASN A 41 -10.27 -9.90 -13.98
CA ASN A 41 -11.14 -8.94 -13.30
C ASN A 41 -10.44 -8.53 -11.97
N VAL A 42 -9.62 -7.47 -12.03
CA VAL A 42 -8.96 -6.88 -10.87
C VAL A 42 -9.68 -5.59 -10.51
N ILE A 43 -10.26 -5.54 -9.33
CA ILE A 43 -10.93 -4.33 -8.83
C ILE A 43 -9.93 -3.50 -8.04
N SER A 44 -9.70 -2.25 -8.46
CA SER A 44 -8.92 -1.29 -7.67
C SER A 44 -9.85 -0.52 -6.75
N LEU A 45 -9.54 -0.58 -5.46
CA LEU A 45 -10.31 0.08 -4.40
C LEU A 45 -9.73 1.45 -4.03
N GLY A 46 -8.49 1.74 -4.45
CA GLY A 46 -7.78 2.96 -4.05
C GLY A 46 -7.32 2.91 -2.60
N GLU A 47 -7.34 4.05 -1.93
CA GLU A 47 -6.93 4.22 -0.53
C GLU A 47 -8.16 4.07 0.39
N THR A 48 -8.48 2.83 0.78
CA THR A 48 -9.70 2.53 1.55
C THR A 48 -9.54 2.81 3.04
N SER A 49 -8.32 2.66 3.56
CA SER A 49 -7.99 2.71 5.00
C SER A 49 -8.85 1.79 5.88
N ILE A 50 -9.44 0.73 5.29
CA ILE A 50 -10.38 -0.17 5.98
C ILE A 50 -9.75 -0.80 7.21
N PHE A 51 -8.52 -1.35 7.09
CA PHE A 51 -7.86 -2.00 8.24
C PHE A 51 -7.63 -1.01 9.38
N ASN A 52 -7.08 0.16 9.11
CA ASN A 52 -6.85 1.17 10.16
C ASN A 52 -8.16 1.60 10.81
N THR A 53 -9.20 1.82 10.02
CA THR A 53 -10.52 2.23 10.51
C THR A 53 -11.12 1.17 11.42
N GLU A 54 -11.10 -0.10 11.01
CA GLU A 54 -11.73 -1.16 11.80
C GLU A 54 -10.91 -1.56 13.03
N ILE A 55 -9.57 -1.47 12.97
CA ILE A 55 -8.71 -1.62 14.16
C ILE A 55 -9.02 -0.52 15.18
N ILE A 56 -9.04 0.75 14.74
CA ILE A 56 -9.36 1.88 15.64
C ILE A 56 -10.76 1.73 16.22
N ASN A 57 -11.75 1.30 15.43
CA ASN A 57 -13.11 1.07 15.91
C ASN A 57 -13.19 0.02 17.02
N LEU A 58 -12.32 -1.00 17.00
CA LEU A 58 -12.29 -2.04 18.02
C LEU A 58 -11.63 -1.57 19.34
N ILE A 59 -10.63 -0.69 19.24
CA ILE A 59 -9.85 -0.24 20.40
C ILE A 59 -10.24 1.17 20.90
N LYS A 60 -11.12 1.89 20.21
CA LYS A 60 -11.43 3.31 20.50
C LYS A 60 -11.85 3.58 21.95
N ASP A 61 -12.61 2.65 22.55
CA ASP A 61 -13.09 2.80 23.93
C ASP A 61 -11.98 2.62 24.98
N GLN A 62 -10.83 2.08 24.54
CA GLN A 62 -9.65 1.88 25.38
C GLN A 62 -8.67 3.06 25.30
N ILE A 63 -8.67 3.83 24.19
CA ILE A 63 -7.69 4.90 23.90
C ILE A 63 -7.68 5.97 25.01
N PHE A 64 -8.82 6.23 25.65
CA PHE A 64 -8.95 7.26 26.68
C PHE A 64 -8.78 6.74 28.11
N LYS A 65 -8.41 5.47 28.30
CA LYS A 65 -8.13 4.91 29.63
C LYS A 65 -6.74 5.32 30.11
N GLU A 66 -6.60 5.60 31.42
CA GLU A 66 -5.31 6.00 32.02
C GLU A 66 -4.17 5.00 31.76
N ASN A 67 -4.49 3.71 31.66
CA ASN A 67 -3.51 2.64 31.42
C ASN A 67 -3.50 2.16 29.96
N PHE A 68 -3.89 3.01 28.99
CA PHE A 68 -3.88 2.63 27.59
C PHE A 68 -2.48 2.30 27.13
N ASN A 69 -2.33 1.11 26.54
CA ASN A 69 -1.11 0.66 25.86
C ASN A 69 -1.49 0.05 24.53
N LEU A 70 -1.13 0.74 23.44
CA LEU A 70 -1.48 0.34 22.07
C LEU A 70 -0.99 -1.07 21.73
N GLU A 71 0.22 -1.45 22.19
CA GLU A 71 0.78 -2.77 21.90
C GLU A 71 -0.08 -3.89 22.53
N ASN A 72 -0.47 -3.74 23.78
CA ASN A 72 -1.33 -4.70 24.46
C ASN A 72 -2.71 -4.80 23.79
N GLU A 73 -3.32 -3.65 23.45
CA GLU A 73 -4.63 -3.64 22.78
C GLU A 73 -4.58 -4.30 21.37
N LEU A 74 -3.45 -4.15 20.66
CA LEU A 74 -3.28 -4.82 19.36
C LEU A 74 -3.01 -6.33 19.52
N LEU A 75 -2.34 -6.76 20.60
CA LEU A 75 -2.14 -8.19 20.90
C LEU A 75 -3.46 -8.87 21.27
N ASP A 76 -4.32 -8.18 22.01
CA ASP A 76 -5.61 -8.67 22.51
C ASP A 76 -6.78 -8.45 21.54
N ILE A 77 -6.50 -7.89 20.35
CA ILE A 77 -7.55 -7.57 19.38
C ILE A 77 -8.34 -8.82 18.96
N ASP A 78 -9.66 -8.74 18.99
CA ASP A 78 -10.54 -9.81 18.52
C ASP A 78 -10.44 -9.95 16.99
N ILE A 79 -9.54 -10.83 16.56
CA ILE A 79 -9.30 -11.11 15.12
C ILE A 79 -10.56 -11.61 14.41
N LYS A 80 -11.44 -12.36 15.09
CA LYS A 80 -12.67 -12.88 14.49
C LYS A 80 -13.64 -11.73 14.19
N LYS A 81 -13.83 -10.84 15.16
CA LYS A 81 -14.66 -9.64 15.00
C LYS A 81 -14.06 -8.70 13.96
N LEU A 82 -12.74 -8.48 14.01
CA LEU A 82 -12.05 -7.66 13.01
C LEU A 82 -12.23 -8.22 11.60
N LYS A 83 -12.07 -9.54 11.42
CA LYS A 83 -12.30 -10.22 10.14
C LYS A 83 -13.71 -9.97 9.62
N GLN A 84 -14.72 -10.14 10.45
CA GLN A 84 -16.11 -9.90 10.06
C GLN A 84 -16.34 -8.47 9.60
N ASN A 85 -15.84 -7.49 10.36
CA ASN A 85 -15.97 -6.07 10.03
C ASN A 85 -15.25 -5.73 8.71
N VAL A 86 -13.99 -6.16 8.57
CA VAL A 86 -13.18 -5.91 7.37
C VAL A 86 -13.84 -6.50 6.12
N LEU A 87 -14.30 -7.76 6.20
CA LEU A 87 -14.96 -8.42 5.09
C LEU A 87 -16.26 -7.71 4.70
N HIS A 88 -17.07 -7.31 5.69
CA HIS A 88 -18.30 -6.56 5.45
C HIS A 88 -18.02 -5.22 4.74
N ARG A 89 -16.95 -4.51 5.11
CA ARG A 89 -16.55 -3.27 4.43
C ARG A 89 -16.07 -3.49 3.01
N TYR A 90 -15.37 -4.60 2.74
CA TYR A 90 -14.96 -4.94 1.37
C TYR A 90 -16.14 -5.39 0.49
N GLU A 91 -17.17 -6.03 1.07
CA GLU A 91 -18.39 -6.43 0.33
C GLU A 91 -19.06 -5.23 -0.37
N ASP A 92 -18.98 -4.03 0.19
CA ASP A 92 -19.54 -2.80 -0.40
C ASP A 92 -18.93 -2.45 -1.77
N TYR A 93 -17.77 -3.02 -2.09
CA TYR A 93 -17.04 -2.74 -3.35
C TYR A 93 -17.25 -3.82 -4.41
N PHE A 94 -17.84 -4.97 -4.05
CA PHE A 94 -17.95 -6.12 -4.95
C PHE A 94 -19.38 -6.39 -5.36
N SER A 95 -19.59 -6.77 -6.64
CA SER A 95 -20.87 -7.27 -7.09
C SER A 95 -21.08 -8.72 -6.63
N LYS A 96 -22.35 -9.12 -6.39
CA LYS A 96 -22.71 -10.44 -5.83
C LYS A 96 -22.32 -11.62 -6.73
N ASP A 97 -22.07 -11.38 -8.01
CA ASP A 97 -21.84 -12.43 -9.02
C ASP A 97 -20.34 -12.66 -9.32
N GLU A 98 -19.44 -11.92 -8.68
CA GLU A 98 -18.00 -12.02 -8.95
C GLU A 98 -17.39 -13.21 -8.18
N LYS A 99 -16.87 -14.18 -8.95
CA LYS A 99 -16.11 -15.35 -8.43
C LYS A 99 -14.62 -15.15 -8.68
N ASN A 100 -13.78 -15.60 -7.75
CA ASN A 100 -12.30 -15.54 -7.86
C ASN A 100 -11.79 -14.12 -8.11
N LEU A 101 -12.07 -13.23 -7.18
CA LEU A 101 -11.82 -11.81 -7.32
C LEU A 101 -10.41 -11.45 -6.85
N PHE A 102 -9.64 -10.86 -7.77
CA PHE A 102 -8.46 -10.08 -7.40
C PHE A 102 -8.90 -8.65 -7.07
N PHE A 103 -8.45 -8.12 -5.96
CA PHE A 103 -8.63 -6.72 -5.67
C PHE A 103 -7.34 -6.06 -5.19
N VAL A 104 -7.22 -4.77 -5.44
CA VAL A 104 -6.08 -3.95 -5.01
C VAL A 104 -6.56 -2.94 -3.97
N ASP A 105 -5.98 -2.99 -2.78
CA ASP A 105 -6.08 -1.95 -1.77
C ASP A 105 -4.75 -1.22 -1.67
N LYS A 106 -4.76 0.09 -1.95
CA LYS A 106 -3.57 0.94 -1.94
C LYS A 106 -3.54 1.86 -0.71
N SER A 107 -3.98 1.39 0.42
CA SER A 107 -3.77 2.07 1.71
C SER A 107 -2.31 1.85 2.12
N LEU A 108 -1.46 2.84 1.84
CA LEU A 108 -0.01 2.70 1.92
C LEU A 108 0.46 2.33 3.33
N GLU A 109 -0.21 2.83 4.36
CA GLU A 109 0.05 2.57 5.77
C GLU A 109 -0.26 1.14 6.22
N ASN A 110 -0.86 0.30 5.36
CA ASN A 110 -1.05 -1.12 5.66
C ASN A 110 0.25 -1.88 5.93
N PHE A 111 1.42 -1.26 5.72
CA PHE A 111 2.67 -1.85 6.19
C PHE A 111 2.74 -1.98 7.73
N PHE A 112 1.97 -1.21 8.48
CA PHE A 112 1.80 -1.40 9.93
C PHE A 112 0.94 -2.63 10.27
N ASN A 113 0.07 -3.04 9.36
CA ASN A 113 -0.96 -4.05 9.59
C ASN A 113 -0.66 -5.42 8.95
N ILE A 114 0.55 -5.66 8.41
CA ILE A 114 0.90 -6.86 7.63
C ILE A 114 0.52 -8.15 8.36
N GLU A 115 0.85 -8.28 9.65
CA GLU A 115 0.54 -9.50 10.42
C GLU A 115 -0.96 -9.69 10.62
N ILE A 116 -1.67 -8.62 10.92
CA ILE A 116 -3.13 -8.64 11.10
C ILE A 116 -3.80 -9.00 9.78
N ILE A 117 -3.35 -8.40 8.67
CA ILE A 117 -3.85 -8.70 7.32
C ILE A 117 -3.65 -10.19 6.99
N LEU A 118 -2.47 -10.75 7.28
CA LEU A 118 -2.18 -12.16 7.02
C LEU A 118 -2.97 -13.13 7.91
N LYS A 119 -3.38 -12.71 9.11
CA LYS A 119 -4.32 -13.50 9.94
C LYS A 119 -5.71 -13.59 9.32
N ILE A 120 -6.12 -12.55 8.56
CA ILE A 120 -7.43 -12.49 7.89
C ILE A 120 -7.35 -13.06 6.47
N PHE A 121 -6.31 -12.71 5.72
CA PHE A 121 -6.03 -13.13 4.35
C PHE A 121 -4.65 -13.80 4.25
N PRO A 122 -4.52 -15.10 4.56
CA PRO A 122 -3.20 -15.78 4.58
C PRO A 122 -2.45 -15.75 3.25
N ASN A 123 -3.17 -15.64 2.13
CA ASN A 123 -2.62 -15.60 0.78
C ASN A 123 -2.41 -14.17 0.26
N ALA A 124 -2.61 -13.14 1.08
CA ALA A 124 -2.43 -11.75 0.68
C ALA A 124 -1.03 -11.51 0.10
N LYS A 125 -0.99 -10.70 -0.96
CA LYS A 125 0.25 -10.23 -1.58
C LYS A 125 0.45 -8.76 -1.27
N PHE A 126 1.67 -8.40 -0.89
CA PHE A 126 2.05 -7.02 -0.61
C PHE A 126 3.08 -6.57 -1.64
N ILE A 127 2.79 -5.49 -2.34
CA ILE A 127 3.75 -4.82 -3.22
C ILE A 127 4.25 -3.60 -2.50
N ASN A 128 5.50 -3.67 -2.05
CA ASN A 128 6.16 -2.59 -1.37
C ASN A 128 6.82 -1.64 -2.38
N CYS A 129 6.26 -0.43 -2.48
CA CYS A 129 6.74 0.60 -3.40
C CYS A 129 7.89 1.38 -2.76
N LYS A 130 9.09 1.22 -3.29
CA LYS A 130 10.33 1.88 -2.81
C LYS A 130 10.76 2.99 -3.75
N ARG A 131 11.38 3.99 -3.17
CA ARG A 131 12.05 5.08 -3.86
C ARG A 131 13.27 5.48 -3.04
N ASN A 132 14.26 6.12 -3.65
CA ASN A 132 15.35 6.73 -2.88
C ASN A 132 14.74 7.57 -1.74
N TYR A 133 15.16 7.32 -0.51
CA TYR A 133 14.51 7.89 0.68
C TYR A 133 14.72 9.40 0.81
N ASN A 134 15.88 9.93 0.40
CA ASN A 134 16.13 11.37 0.38
C ASN A 134 15.15 12.06 -0.57
N ASP A 135 15.03 11.54 -1.80
CA ASP A 135 14.08 12.04 -2.79
C ASP A 135 12.65 11.90 -2.33
N ASN A 136 12.34 10.82 -1.61
CA ASN A 136 11.01 10.57 -1.11
C ASN A 136 10.65 11.57 -0.01
N ALA A 137 11.56 11.83 0.94
CA ALA A 137 11.37 12.82 2.00
C ALA A 137 11.04 14.20 1.43
N ILE A 138 11.83 14.67 0.46
CA ILE A 138 11.61 15.95 -0.19
C ILE A 138 10.29 15.94 -0.98
N ALA A 139 9.98 14.86 -1.70
CA ALA A 139 8.73 14.76 -2.46
C ALA A 139 7.48 14.75 -1.57
N ILE A 140 7.55 14.14 -0.39
CA ILE A 140 6.49 14.17 0.62
C ILE A 140 6.33 15.59 1.14
N TYR A 141 7.41 16.22 1.58
CA TYR A 141 7.41 17.59 2.11
C TYR A 141 6.80 18.58 1.11
N GLN A 142 7.23 18.53 -0.16
CA GLN A 142 6.69 19.41 -1.21
C GLN A 142 5.22 19.14 -1.57
N SER A 143 4.71 17.95 -1.27
CA SER A 143 3.33 17.59 -1.60
C SER A 143 2.30 18.18 -0.63
N MET A 144 2.72 18.62 0.56
CA MET A 144 1.86 19.25 1.58
C MET A 144 0.52 18.52 1.72
N LEU A 145 0.58 17.19 1.97
CA LEU A 145 -0.61 16.33 2.01
C LEU A 145 -1.53 16.73 3.16
N PRO A 146 -2.73 17.30 2.91
CA PRO A 146 -3.54 17.95 3.96
C PRO A 146 -4.05 16.94 5.00
N ASP A 147 -4.32 15.71 4.59
CA ASP A 147 -4.88 14.67 5.45
C ASP A 147 -3.81 13.91 6.26
N LEU A 148 -2.52 14.26 6.06
CA LEU A 148 -1.37 13.61 6.71
C LEU A 148 -0.50 14.66 7.43
N PRO A 149 -0.84 15.06 8.67
CA PRO A 149 -0.14 16.15 9.38
C PRO A 149 1.37 15.94 9.51
N TRP A 150 1.83 14.70 9.66
CA TRP A 150 3.25 14.36 9.76
C TRP A 150 4.05 14.72 8.50
N THR A 151 3.41 14.98 7.36
CA THR A 151 4.08 15.35 6.09
C THR A 151 4.45 16.84 6.02
N HIS A 152 4.08 17.64 7.02
CA HIS A 152 4.29 19.09 7.02
C HIS A 152 5.59 19.52 7.74
N ILE A 153 6.21 18.62 8.50
CA ILE A 153 7.42 18.88 9.28
C ILE A 153 8.50 17.85 8.89
N MET A 154 9.68 18.31 8.48
CA MET A 154 10.75 17.43 7.99
C MET A 154 11.17 16.38 9.02
N SER A 155 11.31 16.75 10.31
CA SER A 155 11.65 15.78 11.37
C SER A 155 10.65 14.63 11.49
N ASP A 156 9.38 14.92 11.30
CA ASP A 156 8.31 13.92 11.41
C ASP A 156 8.29 13.00 10.18
N ILE A 157 8.55 13.59 8.99
CA ILE A 157 8.73 12.82 7.74
C ILE A 157 9.89 11.83 7.91
N LEU A 158 11.03 12.28 8.40
CA LEU A 158 12.21 11.43 8.57
C LEU A 158 11.99 10.35 9.62
N LEU A 159 11.30 10.66 10.72
CA LEU A 159 10.91 9.68 11.74
C LEU A 159 9.96 8.61 11.17
N TYR A 160 8.99 9.02 10.36
CA TYR A 160 8.06 8.10 9.72
C TYR A 160 8.78 7.19 8.72
N ILE A 161 9.68 7.73 7.90
CA ILE A 161 10.51 6.96 6.96
C ILE A 161 11.39 5.95 7.72
N ASP A 162 12.03 6.36 8.82
CA ASP A 162 12.85 5.48 9.64
C ASP A 162 12.05 4.31 10.23
N SER A 163 10.85 4.58 10.72
CA SER A 163 9.92 3.56 11.19
C SER A 163 9.50 2.60 10.07
N TYR A 164 9.16 3.13 8.90
CA TYR A 164 8.86 2.34 7.72
C TYR A 164 10.02 1.42 7.33
N ILE A 165 11.26 1.94 7.28
CA ILE A 165 12.46 1.16 6.93
C ILE A 165 12.64 -0.01 7.90
N LYS A 166 12.52 0.24 9.21
CA LYS A 166 12.68 -0.78 10.25
C LYS A 166 11.63 -1.89 10.11
N ILE A 167 10.36 -1.51 9.97
CA ILE A 167 9.24 -2.44 9.82
C ILE A 167 9.41 -3.29 8.57
N LEU A 168 9.64 -2.66 7.41
CA LEU A 168 9.76 -3.39 6.16
C LEU A 168 11.01 -4.26 6.10
N SER A 169 12.13 -3.81 6.66
CA SER A 169 13.35 -4.63 6.73
C SER A 169 13.15 -5.93 7.55
N PHE A 170 12.30 -5.87 8.57
CA PHE A 170 11.91 -7.05 9.34
C PHE A 170 11.02 -7.99 8.52
N TYR A 171 9.96 -7.48 7.91
CA TYR A 171 9.00 -8.30 7.20
C TYR A 171 9.51 -8.84 5.86
N GLU A 172 10.32 -8.09 5.11
CA GLU A 172 10.93 -8.55 3.85
C GLU A 172 11.77 -9.83 4.05
N LYS A 173 12.46 -9.95 5.19
CA LYS A 173 13.24 -11.15 5.53
C LYS A 173 12.34 -12.34 5.90
N LYS A 174 11.26 -12.08 6.62
CA LYS A 174 10.39 -13.10 7.21
C LYS A 174 9.29 -13.59 6.26
N LEU A 175 8.81 -12.74 5.37
CA LEU A 175 7.61 -12.94 4.54
C LEU A 175 7.90 -12.84 3.03
N GLN A 176 9.00 -13.42 2.56
CA GLN A 176 9.45 -13.35 1.16
C GLN A 176 8.40 -13.83 0.14
N LYS A 177 7.52 -14.76 0.53
CA LYS A 177 6.44 -15.26 -0.33
C LYS A 177 5.26 -14.30 -0.44
N ASN A 178 5.11 -13.37 0.52
CA ASN A 178 3.98 -12.46 0.62
C ASN A 178 4.34 -11.03 0.25
N ILE A 179 5.63 -10.63 0.33
CA ILE A 179 6.09 -9.26 0.08
C ILE A 179 7.04 -9.24 -1.12
N PHE A 180 6.74 -8.38 -2.08
CA PHE A 180 7.60 -8.05 -3.21
C PHE A 180 7.91 -6.56 -3.20
N SER A 181 9.19 -6.22 -3.09
CA SER A 181 9.65 -4.82 -3.11
C SER A 181 10.09 -4.41 -4.50
N ILE A 182 9.62 -3.27 -4.96
CA ILE A 182 9.97 -2.68 -6.25
C ILE A 182 10.42 -1.23 -6.09
N ASP A 183 11.59 -0.91 -6.61
CA ASP A 183 12.08 0.45 -6.66
C ASP A 183 11.53 1.18 -7.88
N LEU A 184 11.07 2.42 -7.68
CA LEU A 184 10.50 3.26 -8.74
C LEU A 184 11.50 3.51 -9.88
N SER A 185 12.79 3.65 -9.57
CA SER A 185 13.82 3.88 -10.58
C SER A 185 13.97 2.65 -11.50
N ASN A 186 13.96 1.46 -10.92
CA ASN A 186 14.02 0.21 -11.67
C ASN A 186 12.77 0.02 -12.53
N LEU A 187 11.58 0.24 -11.94
CA LEU A 187 10.31 0.12 -12.65
C LEU A 187 10.23 1.08 -13.84
N THR A 188 10.68 2.32 -13.69
CA THR A 188 10.66 3.31 -14.77
C THR A 188 11.75 3.09 -15.83
N PHE A 189 12.87 2.45 -15.45
CA PHE A 189 13.95 2.10 -16.37
C PHE A 189 13.57 0.93 -17.29
N ASP A 190 13.01 -0.15 -16.75
CA ASP A 190 12.55 -1.31 -17.53
C ASP A 190 11.15 -1.76 -17.08
N GLN A 191 10.15 -1.03 -17.56
CA GLN A 191 8.75 -1.27 -17.24
C GLN A 191 8.28 -2.67 -17.63
N LYS A 192 8.78 -3.19 -18.76
CA LYS A 192 8.39 -4.51 -19.26
C LYS A 192 8.88 -5.61 -18.34
N LYS A 193 10.13 -5.56 -17.93
CA LYS A 193 10.73 -6.54 -17.02
C LYS A 193 10.02 -6.52 -15.67
N TYR A 194 10.00 -5.37 -15.02
CA TYR A 194 9.51 -5.27 -13.66
C TYR A 194 7.99 -5.43 -13.53
N SER A 195 7.22 -5.03 -14.55
CA SER A 195 5.79 -5.34 -14.57
C SER A 195 5.52 -6.84 -14.68
N LYS A 196 6.34 -7.58 -15.45
CA LYS A 196 6.24 -9.05 -15.48
C LYS A 196 6.52 -9.69 -14.13
N GLU A 197 7.52 -9.20 -13.41
CA GLU A 197 7.87 -9.70 -12.08
C GLU A 197 6.72 -9.44 -11.09
N ILE A 198 6.12 -8.23 -11.09
CA ILE A 198 4.95 -7.88 -10.28
C ILE A 198 3.78 -8.83 -10.59
N TYR A 199 3.48 -9.03 -11.87
CA TYR A 199 2.37 -9.89 -12.29
C TYR A 199 2.56 -11.34 -11.90
N ASN A 200 3.77 -11.88 -12.10
CA ASN A 200 4.12 -13.24 -11.68
C ASN A 200 3.99 -13.41 -10.17
N PHE A 201 4.47 -12.45 -9.39
CA PHE A 201 4.34 -12.45 -7.94
C PHE A 201 2.88 -12.44 -7.47
N CYS A 202 2.00 -11.68 -8.14
CA CYS A 202 0.57 -11.60 -7.83
C CYS A 202 -0.25 -12.76 -8.38
N GLY A 203 0.33 -13.66 -9.17
CA GLY A 203 -0.40 -14.73 -9.85
C GLY A 203 -1.29 -14.24 -11.00
N LEU A 204 -0.96 -13.08 -11.60
CA LEU A 204 -1.69 -12.47 -12.69
C LEU A 204 -1.06 -12.80 -14.05
N SER A 205 -1.89 -12.95 -15.09
CA SER A 205 -1.41 -13.12 -16.45
C SER A 205 -0.96 -11.78 -17.04
N TRP A 206 0.32 -11.70 -17.43
CA TRP A 206 0.90 -10.50 -18.01
C TRP A 206 0.63 -10.38 -19.52
N SER A 207 0.40 -9.16 -19.99
CA SER A 207 0.40 -8.83 -21.44
C SER A 207 1.00 -7.44 -21.61
N SER A 208 1.52 -7.13 -22.83
CA SER A 208 2.09 -5.82 -23.12
C SER A 208 1.05 -4.68 -23.08
N ASP A 209 -0.23 -5.00 -23.15
CA ASP A 209 -1.31 -4.01 -23.12
C ASP A 209 -1.45 -3.30 -21.78
N ILE A 210 -0.94 -3.90 -20.70
CA ILE A 210 -0.96 -3.29 -19.37
C ILE A 210 -0.12 -2.00 -19.29
N LEU A 211 0.84 -1.84 -20.20
CA LEU A 211 1.71 -0.67 -20.28
C LEU A 211 1.10 0.48 -21.10
N LYS A 212 -0.10 0.28 -21.66
CA LYS A 212 -0.81 1.30 -22.45
C LYS A 212 -1.77 2.08 -21.55
N PHE A 213 -1.28 3.17 -20.96
CA PHE A 213 -2.03 3.97 -19.97
C PHE A 213 -3.13 4.86 -20.59
N ASP A 214 -3.05 5.15 -21.89
CA ASP A 214 -3.93 6.11 -22.57
C ASP A 214 -5.36 5.61 -22.81
N LYS A 215 -5.62 4.30 -22.69
CA LYS A 215 -6.85 3.69 -23.21
C LYS A 215 -8.00 3.54 -22.19
N LYS A 216 -7.75 3.62 -20.87
CA LYS A 216 -8.82 3.50 -19.88
C LYS A 216 -9.19 4.85 -19.26
N LYS A 217 -10.12 5.56 -19.91
CA LYS A 217 -10.68 6.84 -19.44
C LYS A 217 -11.47 6.77 -18.12
N ASN A 218 -11.74 5.59 -17.57
CA ASN A 218 -12.72 5.39 -16.49
C ASN A 218 -12.11 5.04 -15.13
N MET A 219 -10.80 5.12 -14.94
CA MET A 219 -10.24 4.96 -13.59
C MET A 219 -10.42 6.26 -12.80
N LEU A 220 -11.25 6.19 -11.75
CA LEU A 220 -11.36 7.22 -10.72
C LEU A 220 -10.11 7.20 -9.82
N ILE A 221 -8.97 7.58 -10.36
CA ILE A 221 -7.75 7.75 -9.56
C ILE A 221 -7.88 9.08 -8.82
N LYS A 222 -8.18 9.04 -7.53
CA LYS A 222 -8.39 10.21 -6.67
C LYS A 222 -7.10 10.76 -6.02
N THR A 223 -5.90 10.51 -6.58
CA THR A 223 -4.65 10.93 -5.96
C THR A 223 -3.98 12.08 -6.70
N LEU A 224 -3.17 12.88 -5.98
CA LEU A 224 -2.36 13.98 -6.54
C LEU A 224 -1.42 13.54 -7.68
N SER A 225 -1.10 12.24 -7.75
CA SER A 225 -0.24 11.65 -8.81
C SER A 225 -0.97 11.39 -10.12
N ASN A 226 -2.28 11.63 -10.20
CA ASN A 226 -3.14 11.31 -11.34
C ASN A 226 -2.65 11.92 -12.66
N ASN A 227 -2.21 13.19 -12.62
CA ASN A 227 -1.70 13.87 -13.80
C ASN A 227 -0.36 13.33 -14.32
N GLN A 228 0.42 12.67 -13.46
CA GLN A 228 1.71 12.10 -13.82
C GLN A 228 1.55 10.75 -14.53
N VAL A 229 0.57 9.94 -14.14
CA VAL A 229 0.31 8.61 -14.74
C VAL A 229 -0.37 8.72 -16.11
N ARG A 230 -1.10 9.81 -16.39
CA ARG A 230 -1.75 10.06 -17.69
C ARG A 230 -0.79 10.49 -18.80
N LYS A 231 0.42 10.91 -18.45
CA LYS A 231 1.51 11.17 -19.39
C LYS A 231 2.37 9.92 -19.50
N ASN A 232 3.07 9.72 -20.62
CA ASN A 232 4.02 8.61 -20.77
C ASN A 232 4.92 8.51 -19.53
N ILE A 233 5.19 7.28 -19.08
CA ILE A 233 6.05 7.05 -17.92
C ILE A 233 7.42 7.61 -18.20
N PHE A 234 7.79 8.68 -17.51
CA PHE A 234 9.12 9.28 -17.61
C PHE A 234 10.11 8.46 -16.82
N SER A 235 11.35 8.38 -17.32
CA SER A 235 12.45 7.84 -16.53
C SER A 235 12.61 8.64 -15.23
N TYR A 236 12.91 7.93 -14.15
CA TYR A 236 13.15 8.56 -12.86
C TYR A 236 14.40 9.45 -12.93
N ASP A 237 14.22 10.74 -12.66
CA ASP A 237 15.33 11.69 -12.59
C ASP A 237 15.96 11.64 -11.19
N LYS A 238 17.15 11.03 -11.11
CA LYS A 238 17.93 10.89 -9.87
C LYS A 238 18.46 12.22 -9.32
N ASN A 239 18.48 13.27 -10.14
CA ASN A 239 19.03 14.58 -9.76
C ASN A 239 17.95 15.59 -9.38
N LYS A 240 16.68 15.24 -9.56
CA LYS A 240 15.53 16.16 -9.38
C LYS A 240 15.54 16.89 -8.04
N TYR A 241 15.95 16.22 -6.97
CA TYR A 241 15.89 16.75 -5.61
C TYR A 241 17.26 17.11 -5.02
N ARG A 242 18.34 16.94 -5.78
CA ARG A 242 19.71 17.18 -5.32
C ARG A 242 19.94 18.60 -4.76
N MET A 243 19.23 19.59 -5.31
CA MET A 243 19.31 20.97 -4.82
C MET A 243 18.77 21.14 -3.38
N TYR A 244 18.05 20.16 -2.86
CA TYR A 244 17.49 20.18 -1.50
C TYR A 244 18.31 19.37 -0.49
N ASP A 245 19.45 18.81 -0.87
CA ASP A 245 20.30 17.98 0.01
C ASP A 245 20.71 18.72 1.29
N GLN A 246 20.83 20.05 1.22
CA GLN A 246 21.13 20.87 2.39
C GLN A 246 20.04 20.81 3.46
N LEU A 247 18.76 20.65 3.08
CA LEU A 247 17.66 20.51 4.04
C LEU A 247 17.76 19.22 4.87
N LEU A 248 18.42 18.21 4.35
CA LEU A 248 18.60 16.92 5.01
C LEU A 248 19.91 16.84 5.78
N SER A 249 20.86 17.74 5.54
CA SER A 249 22.22 17.66 6.08
C SER A 249 22.27 17.62 7.60
N SER A 250 21.43 18.41 8.28
CA SER A 250 21.36 18.46 9.76
C SER A 250 20.82 17.19 10.42
N PHE A 251 20.25 16.27 9.64
CA PHE A 251 19.66 15.03 10.14
C PHE A 251 20.52 13.79 9.87
N LYS A 252 21.63 13.92 9.12
CA LYS A 252 22.46 12.78 8.70
C LYS A 252 23.04 11.98 9.87
N ASP A 253 23.44 12.66 10.94
CA ASP A 253 23.95 11.98 12.12
C ASP A 253 22.89 11.12 12.84
N LYS A 254 21.62 11.50 12.70
CA LYS A 254 20.51 10.80 13.32
C LYS A 254 20.00 9.61 12.49
N TYR A 255 20.06 9.71 11.15
CA TYR A 255 19.51 8.72 10.24
C TYR A 255 20.56 8.22 9.26
N THR A 256 21.08 7.02 9.49
CA THR A 256 22.18 6.41 8.68
C THR A 256 21.79 6.13 7.22
N TRP A 257 20.50 6.10 6.90
CA TRP A 257 20.01 5.93 5.54
C TRP A 257 19.94 7.23 4.72
N LEU A 258 20.17 8.40 5.35
CA LEU A 258 20.34 9.70 4.71
C LEU A 258 21.79 9.87 4.20
N ASN A 259 22.15 9.25 3.09
CA ASN A 259 23.49 9.34 2.48
C ASN A 259 23.45 10.05 1.14
#